data_b8ec8d004a74a4992127a69086d1ec4f
#
_entry.id   b8ec8d004a74a4992127a69086d1ec4f
#
_cell.length_a   1.000
_cell.length_b   1.000
_cell.length_c   1.000
_cell.angle_alpha   90.00
_cell.angle_beta   90.00
_cell.angle_gamma   90.00
#
_symmetry.space_group_name_H-M   'P 1'
#
loop_
_entity.id
_entity.type
_entity.pdbx_description
1 polymer ?
#
loop_
_entity_poly.entity_id
_entity_poly.type
_entity_poly.pdbx_seq_one_letter_code
_entity_poly.pdbx_strand_id
1 'polypeptide(L)'
;MTVVCNKKYERTRTIEEIGEVLRTELAQYPEIIEYQVNASGGMGGGGRSTVDVEIYGYDFDETNLYAEEVRQVIVNNVPGARNVRISRDKDRPELKVTIDKEKAAIHGLNTATVSQYIRNRVTGFTAGFLKEDGDEYNIVVRLKEEDRNSITDIQDLTIPTATGARIKLSEIATIEEYWAPQTIDRKSRQRYVRVISMPYETSLGELAAAIQTQIDQISRPSGISVVLAGDFEDQQKTFKDIFALLLLIILLVYIVMASQFESLNKPAVILLSIPFGLSGVVLALWLTGTSLDMIGALGVVMLVGIVVKNGIVLVDYINLMRDRGHALNEAIALSGTSRLRPVLMTAFTTLLGMLPMALSGGEGSEMWHPLGIVVIGGLLVSTFVTLIVVPVVYGLISRSGERNKKEKRRKEFIFMNLNPDQEEAR
;
A
#
# COMPACT_ATOMS: atom_id res chain seq x y z
N MET A 1 4.35 -16.48 21.15
CA MET A 1 3.41 -16.13 22.25
C MET A 1 2.45 -15.08 21.72
N THR A 2 1.14 -15.24 21.90
CA THR A 2 0.13 -14.22 21.53
C THR A 2 -0.44 -13.62 22.79
N VAL A 3 -0.38 -12.29 22.93
CA VAL A 3 -0.96 -11.55 24.05
C VAL A 3 -2.22 -10.87 23.56
N VAL A 4 -3.37 -11.19 24.13
CA VAL A 4 -4.64 -10.54 23.81
C VAL A 4 -4.88 -9.43 24.83
N CYS A 5 -4.97 -8.20 24.34
CA CYS A 5 -5.24 -7.04 25.18
C CYS A 5 -6.74 -6.76 25.27
N ASN A 6 -7.16 -6.11 26.36
CA ASN A 6 -8.52 -5.59 26.49
C ASN A 6 -8.83 -4.57 25.40
N LYS A 7 -10.13 -4.31 25.18
CA LYS A 7 -10.59 -3.33 24.19
C LYS A 7 -10.04 -1.92 24.47
N LYS A 8 -9.87 -1.11 23.42
CA LYS A 8 -9.24 0.22 23.50
C LYS A 8 -9.86 1.13 24.59
N TYR A 9 -11.17 1.07 24.81
CA TYR A 9 -11.87 1.88 25.80
C TYR A 9 -11.74 1.35 27.26
N GLU A 10 -11.21 0.15 27.45
CA GLU A 10 -10.98 -0.48 28.77
C GLU A 10 -9.53 -0.35 29.22
N ARG A 11 -8.66 0.22 28.40
CA ARG A 11 -7.22 0.36 28.67
C ARG A 11 -6.77 1.80 28.54
N THR A 12 -5.79 2.18 29.34
CA THR A 12 -5.20 3.53 29.35
C THR A 12 -4.03 3.66 28.36
N ARG A 13 -3.38 2.54 28.00
CA ARG A 13 -2.21 2.50 27.09
C ARG A 13 -2.63 2.06 25.70
N THR A 14 -1.96 2.60 24.69
CA THR A 14 -2.13 2.15 23.32
C THR A 14 -1.48 0.77 23.12
N ILE A 15 -1.84 0.07 22.04
CA ILE A 15 -1.21 -1.22 21.69
C ILE A 15 0.28 -1.04 21.37
N GLU A 16 0.63 0.12 20.82
CA GLU A 16 2.00 0.53 20.53
C GLU A 16 2.83 0.68 21.78
N GLU A 17 2.32 1.43 22.77
CA GLU A 17 2.98 1.61 24.08
C GLU A 17 3.17 0.28 24.81
N ILE A 18 2.19 -0.60 24.76
CA ILE A 18 2.33 -1.95 25.32
C ILE A 18 3.42 -2.74 24.58
N GLY A 19 3.46 -2.61 23.25
CA GLY A 19 4.51 -3.21 22.43
C GLY A 19 5.92 -2.72 22.79
N GLU A 20 6.10 -1.42 23.06
CA GLU A 20 7.39 -0.86 23.47
C GLU A 20 7.80 -1.34 24.87
N VAL A 21 6.85 -1.42 25.80
CA VAL A 21 7.13 -2.00 27.14
C VAL A 21 7.59 -3.45 27.00
N LEU A 22 6.90 -4.26 26.19
CA LEU A 22 7.28 -5.65 25.94
C LEU A 22 8.66 -5.77 25.30
N ARG A 23 9.03 -4.88 24.36
CA ARG A 23 10.38 -4.85 23.76
C ARG A 23 11.45 -4.56 24.80
N THR A 24 11.19 -3.57 25.65
CA THR A 24 12.12 -3.20 26.71
C THR A 24 12.34 -4.33 27.69
N GLU A 25 11.28 -5.04 28.07
CA GLU A 25 11.35 -6.20 28.95
C GLU A 25 12.08 -7.37 28.28
N LEU A 26 11.73 -7.70 27.01
CA LEU A 26 12.35 -8.81 26.29
C LEU A 26 13.85 -8.58 26.02
N ALA A 27 14.27 -7.33 25.85
CA ALA A 27 15.68 -6.98 25.67
C ALA A 27 16.55 -7.26 26.91
N GLN A 28 15.96 -7.46 28.10
CA GLN A 28 16.69 -7.77 29.33
C GLN A 28 17.07 -9.25 29.43
N TYR A 29 16.52 -10.13 28.60
CA TYR A 29 16.79 -11.56 28.62
C TYR A 29 17.85 -11.93 27.58
N PRO A 30 19.10 -12.18 27.98
CA PRO A 30 20.21 -12.48 27.05
C PRO A 30 20.05 -13.83 26.33
N GLU A 31 19.17 -14.70 26.83
CA GLU A 31 18.84 -15.98 26.19
C GLU A 31 18.00 -15.82 24.92
N ILE A 32 17.35 -14.66 24.75
CA ILE A 32 16.53 -14.35 23.57
C ILE A 32 17.41 -13.71 22.52
N ILE A 33 17.84 -14.49 21.54
CA ILE A 33 18.72 -14.03 20.46
C ILE A 33 17.99 -13.08 19.51
N GLU A 34 16.71 -13.33 19.24
CA GLU A 34 15.88 -12.53 18.33
C GLU A 34 14.41 -12.58 18.77
N TYR A 35 13.78 -11.44 18.80
CA TYR A 35 12.35 -11.33 19.10
C TYR A 35 11.67 -10.29 18.20
N GLN A 36 10.40 -10.52 17.95
CA GLN A 36 9.57 -9.61 17.19
C GLN A 36 8.29 -9.33 17.95
N VAL A 37 8.01 -8.05 18.20
CA VAL A 37 6.77 -7.62 18.83
C VAL A 37 5.88 -6.99 17.76
N ASN A 38 4.88 -7.73 17.33
CA ASN A 38 3.89 -7.26 16.37
C ASN A 38 2.64 -6.81 17.13
N ALA A 39 2.47 -5.51 17.26
CA ALA A 39 1.25 -4.92 17.79
C ALA A 39 0.22 -4.78 16.67
N SER A 40 -0.76 -5.68 16.57
CA SER A 40 -1.87 -5.59 15.61
C SER A 40 -3.16 -5.31 16.36
N GLY A 41 -3.87 -4.25 15.99
CA GLY A 41 -5.20 -3.95 16.51
C GLY A 41 -6.27 -4.56 15.62
N GLY A 42 -7.09 -5.47 16.18
CA GLY A 42 -8.39 -5.84 15.64
C GLY A 42 -8.46 -6.68 14.36
N MET A 43 -9.68 -6.97 13.97
CA MET A 43 -10.15 -7.94 12.98
C MET A 43 -9.83 -7.63 11.51
N GLY A 44 -8.93 -6.74 11.25
CA GLY A 44 -8.53 -6.36 9.89
C GLY A 44 -7.09 -6.66 9.61
N GLY A 45 -6.53 -7.85 9.92
CA GLY A 45 -5.23 -8.40 9.49
C GLY A 45 -4.24 -7.56 8.67
N GLY A 46 -4.37 -6.26 8.72
CA GLY A 46 -3.45 -5.32 8.12
C GLY A 46 -2.15 -5.38 8.90
N GLY A 47 -1.20 -6.17 8.40
CA GLY A 47 0.18 -6.01 8.80
C GLY A 47 0.50 -4.52 8.73
N ARG A 48 1.16 -3.97 9.76
CA ARG A 48 1.63 -2.59 9.68
C ARG A 48 2.42 -2.41 8.41
N SER A 49 2.14 -1.34 7.72
CA SER A 49 2.87 -0.96 6.50
C SER A 49 4.37 -1.01 6.74
N THR A 50 5.10 -1.60 5.80
CA THR A 50 6.54 -1.78 5.90
C THR A 50 7.28 -0.95 4.85
N VAL A 51 8.47 -0.52 5.20
CA VAL A 51 9.48 -0.07 4.26
C VAL A 51 10.50 -1.19 4.14
N ASP A 52 10.57 -1.77 2.96
CA ASP A 52 11.50 -2.83 2.64
C ASP A 52 12.66 -2.27 1.82
N VAL A 53 13.89 -2.55 2.24
CA VAL A 53 15.08 -2.29 1.45
C VAL A 53 15.42 -3.59 0.73
N GLU A 54 15.11 -3.66 -0.56
CA GLU A 54 15.45 -4.80 -1.41
C GLU A 54 16.89 -4.65 -1.92
N ILE A 55 17.72 -5.62 -1.58
CA ILE A 55 19.15 -5.68 -1.92
C ILE A 55 19.32 -6.82 -2.91
N TYR A 56 19.62 -6.50 -4.16
CA TYR A 56 19.81 -7.44 -5.24
C TYR A 56 21.29 -7.71 -5.42
N GLY A 57 21.69 -8.97 -5.43
CA GLY A 57 23.05 -9.39 -5.66
C GLY A 57 23.12 -10.84 -6.11
N TYR A 58 24.20 -11.21 -6.81
CA TYR A 58 24.43 -12.57 -7.27
C TYR A 58 25.10 -13.42 -6.22
N ASP A 59 26.10 -12.83 -5.52
CA ASP A 59 26.83 -13.45 -4.42
C ASP A 59 26.02 -13.36 -3.13
N PHE A 60 25.82 -14.51 -2.46
CA PHE A 60 25.02 -14.56 -1.24
C PHE A 60 25.74 -13.94 -0.04
N ASP A 61 27.03 -14.18 0.09
CA ASP A 61 27.80 -13.79 1.26
C ASP A 61 27.97 -12.27 1.25
N GLU A 62 28.32 -11.70 0.09
CA GLU A 62 28.47 -10.25 -0.09
C GLU A 62 27.13 -9.54 0.10
N THR A 63 26.02 -10.11 -0.44
CA THR A 63 24.68 -9.55 -0.30
C THR A 63 24.21 -9.58 1.15
N ASN A 64 24.51 -10.65 1.89
CA ASN A 64 24.16 -10.77 3.31
C ASN A 64 24.96 -9.81 4.19
N LEU A 65 26.25 -9.68 3.95
CA LEU A 65 27.09 -8.73 4.69
C LEU A 65 26.58 -7.31 4.50
N TYR A 66 26.28 -6.94 3.27
CA TYR A 66 25.72 -5.62 2.98
C TYR A 66 24.32 -5.43 3.59
N ALA A 67 23.47 -6.45 3.58
CA ALA A 67 22.16 -6.39 4.22
C ALA A 67 22.25 -6.19 5.73
N GLU A 68 23.24 -6.84 6.37
CA GLU A 68 23.49 -6.67 7.82
C GLU A 68 24.02 -5.26 8.14
N GLU A 69 24.90 -4.71 7.29
CA GLU A 69 25.36 -3.32 7.40
C GLU A 69 24.19 -2.34 7.29
N VAL A 70 23.33 -2.50 6.28
CA VAL A 70 22.13 -1.70 6.11
C VAL A 70 21.20 -1.82 7.32
N ARG A 71 20.98 -3.03 7.81
CA ARG A 71 20.16 -3.27 9.02
C ARG A 71 20.71 -2.51 10.22
N GLN A 72 22.02 -2.59 10.47
CA GLN A 72 22.66 -1.92 11.60
C GLN A 72 22.58 -0.39 11.48
N VAL A 73 22.78 0.14 10.28
CA VAL A 73 22.66 1.59 10.03
C VAL A 73 21.23 2.06 10.27
N ILE A 74 20.22 1.30 9.81
CA ILE A 74 18.80 1.66 10.06
C ILE A 74 18.49 1.62 11.56
N VAL A 75 18.91 0.58 12.27
CA VAL A 75 18.68 0.43 13.72
C VAL A 75 19.30 1.58 14.52
N ASN A 76 20.51 1.99 14.16
CA ASN A 76 21.27 2.98 14.91
C ASN A 76 20.90 4.43 14.57
N ASN A 77 20.61 4.71 13.28
CA ASN A 77 20.52 6.08 12.78
C ASN A 77 19.09 6.51 12.39
N VAL A 78 18.11 5.59 12.41
CA VAL A 78 16.73 5.92 12.04
C VAL A 78 15.77 5.68 13.22
N PRO A 79 15.53 6.68 14.08
CA PRO A 79 14.76 6.52 15.33
C PRO A 79 13.32 6.04 15.12
N GLY A 80 12.72 6.37 13.96
CA GLY A 80 11.36 5.95 13.59
C GLY A 80 11.25 4.52 13.06
N ALA A 81 12.35 3.78 12.94
CA ALA A 81 12.34 2.40 12.45
C ALA A 81 12.16 1.41 13.62
N ARG A 82 11.26 0.46 13.47
CA ARG A 82 11.05 -0.64 14.41
C ARG A 82 11.01 -1.98 13.69
N ASN A 83 11.23 -3.06 14.45
CA ASN A 83 11.24 -4.44 13.92
C ASN A 83 12.17 -4.60 12.70
N VAL A 84 13.33 -3.95 12.74
CA VAL A 84 14.28 -4.00 11.63
C VAL A 84 14.91 -5.37 11.56
N ARG A 85 14.60 -6.12 10.49
CA ARG A 85 15.05 -7.49 10.32
C ARG A 85 15.38 -7.78 8.86
N ILE A 86 16.24 -8.77 8.67
CA ILE A 86 16.53 -9.32 7.35
C ILE A 86 15.49 -10.42 7.05
N SER A 87 14.97 -10.46 5.82
CA SER A 87 13.95 -11.46 5.41
C SER A 87 14.50 -12.87 5.34
N ARG A 88 15.82 -13.00 5.27
CA ARG A 88 16.49 -14.30 5.16
C ARG A 88 16.76 -14.85 6.56
N ASP A 89 16.28 -16.05 6.82
CA ASP A 89 16.63 -16.80 8.02
C ASP A 89 18.11 -17.15 7.99
N LYS A 90 18.70 -17.29 9.20
CA LYS A 90 20.07 -17.80 9.33
C LYS A 90 20.19 -19.16 8.70
N ASP A 91 21.33 -19.42 8.08
CA ASP A 91 21.62 -20.73 7.51
C ASP A 91 21.47 -21.79 8.59
N ARG A 92 20.87 -22.91 8.24
CA ARG A 92 20.73 -24.08 9.13
C ARG A 92 21.72 -25.16 8.74
N PRO A 93 22.27 -25.87 9.71
CA PRO A 93 23.08 -27.03 9.42
C PRO A 93 22.19 -28.12 8.82
N GLU A 94 22.56 -28.59 7.65
CA GLU A 94 21.95 -29.71 6.94
C GLU A 94 22.98 -30.81 6.72
N LEU A 95 22.54 -32.06 6.69
CA LEU A 95 23.41 -33.18 6.34
C LEU A 95 23.29 -33.47 4.84
N LYS A 96 24.35 -33.18 4.11
CA LYS A 96 24.47 -33.51 2.70
C LYS A 96 25.00 -34.93 2.54
N VAL A 97 24.15 -35.83 2.04
CA VAL A 97 24.51 -37.22 1.72
C VAL A 97 24.84 -37.31 0.24
N THR A 98 26.10 -37.48 -0.08
CA THR A 98 26.59 -37.66 -1.45
C THR A 98 26.84 -39.15 -1.70
N ILE A 99 26.00 -39.78 -2.53
CA ILE A 99 26.06 -41.20 -2.85
C ILE A 99 27.05 -41.43 -3.99
N ASP A 100 28.04 -42.29 -3.76
CA ASP A 100 28.96 -42.79 -4.78
C ASP A 100 28.23 -43.82 -5.67
N LYS A 101 27.93 -43.38 -6.89
CA LYS A 101 27.13 -44.21 -7.84
C LYS A 101 27.83 -45.50 -8.26
N GLU A 102 29.16 -45.48 -8.37
CA GLU A 102 29.95 -46.64 -8.78
C GLU A 102 29.98 -47.68 -7.67
N LYS A 103 30.27 -47.25 -6.43
CA LYS A 103 30.22 -48.16 -5.27
C LYS A 103 28.82 -48.73 -5.04
N ALA A 104 27.77 -47.89 -5.15
CA ALA A 104 26.39 -48.35 -5.01
C ALA A 104 26.03 -49.38 -6.07
N ALA A 105 26.45 -49.20 -7.34
CA ALA A 105 26.19 -50.11 -8.43
C ALA A 105 26.86 -51.47 -8.25
N ILE A 106 28.08 -51.56 -7.68
CA ILE A 106 28.75 -52.82 -7.36
C ILE A 106 27.90 -53.69 -6.44
N HIS A 107 27.13 -53.06 -5.55
CA HIS A 107 26.23 -53.74 -4.61
C HIS A 107 24.78 -53.89 -5.15
N GLY A 108 24.56 -53.60 -6.43
CA GLY A 108 23.23 -53.68 -7.07
C GLY A 108 22.25 -52.62 -6.57
N LEU A 109 22.75 -51.51 -6.01
CA LEU A 109 21.97 -50.38 -5.51
C LEU A 109 22.05 -49.22 -6.49
N ASN A 110 20.98 -48.42 -6.54
CA ASN A 110 20.94 -47.14 -7.25
C ASN A 110 20.67 -46.02 -6.27
N THR A 111 20.95 -44.79 -6.70
CA THR A 111 20.76 -43.56 -5.87
C THR A 111 19.33 -43.45 -5.35
N ALA A 112 18.32 -43.80 -6.16
CA ALA A 112 16.91 -43.68 -5.76
C ALA A 112 16.57 -44.65 -4.61
N THR A 113 17.03 -45.91 -4.71
CA THR A 113 16.82 -46.94 -3.68
C THR A 113 17.49 -46.53 -2.36
N VAL A 114 18.76 -46.10 -2.42
CA VAL A 114 19.49 -45.61 -1.23
C VAL A 114 18.80 -44.43 -0.60
N SER A 115 18.42 -43.42 -1.39
CA SER A 115 17.74 -42.23 -0.90
C SER A 115 16.39 -42.55 -0.27
N GLN A 116 15.62 -43.48 -0.89
CA GLN A 116 14.34 -43.90 -0.34
C GLN A 116 14.52 -44.66 0.99
N TYR A 117 15.56 -45.47 1.08
CA TYR A 117 15.88 -46.18 2.30
C TYR A 117 16.24 -45.24 3.44
N ILE A 118 17.11 -44.27 3.20
CA ILE A 118 17.47 -43.22 4.18
C ILE A 118 16.23 -42.46 4.64
N ARG A 119 15.41 -42.00 3.70
CA ARG A 119 14.17 -41.28 4.00
C ARG A 119 13.25 -42.06 4.91
N ASN A 120 13.00 -43.36 4.56
CA ASN A 120 12.10 -44.21 5.33
C ASN A 120 12.60 -44.45 6.76
N ARG A 121 13.93 -44.49 6.96
CA ARG A 121 14.54 -44.69 8.28
C ARG A 121 14.58 -43.41 9.12
N VAL A 122 14.97 -42.27 8.52
CA VAL A 122 15.17 -41.01 9.23
C VAL A 122 13.84 -40.24 9.41
N THR A 123 13.13 -40.01 8.30
CA THR A 123 11.85 -39.26 8.33
C THR A 123 10.68 -40.17 8.68
N GLY A 124 10.74 -41.43 8.20
CA GLY A 124 9.67 -42.39 8.36
C GLY A 124 8.79 -42.54 7.11
N PHE A 125 7.93 -43.53 7.14
CA PHE A 125 6.88 -43.72 6.14
C PHE A 125 5.59 -44.14 6.81
N THR A 126 4.46 -43.74 6.21
CA THR A 126 3.13 -44.15 6.69
C THR A 126 2.88 -45.61 6.30
N ALA A 127 2.85 -46.51 7.29
CA ALA A 127 2.61 -47.93 7.10
C ALA A 127 1.12 -48.27 6.99
N GLY A 128 0.25 -47.41 7.50
CA GLY A 128 -1.20 -47.60 7.51
C GLY A 128 -1.90 -46.53 8.33
N PHE A 129 -3.19 -46.72 8.52
CA PHE A 129 -4.05 -45.82 9.28
C PHE A 129 -4.73 -46.60 10.41
N LEU A 130 -4.74 -46.02 11.61
CA LEU A 130 -5.58 -46.46 12.72
C LEU A 130 -6.88 -45.65 12.66
N LYS A 131 -8.02 -46.35 12.60
CA LYS A 131 -9.34 -45.72 12.67
C LYS A 131 -9.91 -45.98 14.06
N GLU A 132 -10.13 -44.90 14.81
CA GLU A 132 -10.65 -44.95 16.17
C GLU A 132 -11.62 -43.77 16.38
N ASP A 133 -12.80 -44.05 16.90
CA ASP A 133 -13.86 -43.09 17.22
C ASP A 133 -14.26 -42.14 16.07
N GLY A 134 -14.09 -42.59 14.81
CA GLY A 134 -14.41 -41.78 13.61
C GLY A 134 -13.24 -40.96 13.06
N ASP A 135 -12.12 -40.92 13.74
CA ASP A 135 -10.88 -40.27 13.32
C ASP A 135 -9.90 -41.27 12.67
N GLU A 136 -9.08 -40.77 11.77
CA GLU A 136 -7.98 -41.52 11.12
C GLU A 136 -6.62 -41.02 11.59
N TYR A 137 -5.81 -41.90 12.20
CA TYR A 137 -4.46 -41.61 12.67
C TYR A 137 -3.43 -42.30 11.79
N ASN A 138 -2.44 -41.56 11.32
CA ASN A 138 -1.33 -42.13 10.53
C ASN A 138 -0.42 -43.00 11.42
N ILE A 139 -0.18 -44.24 11.01
CA ILE A 139 0.85 -45.11 11.62
C ILE A 139 2.16 -44.84 10.91
N VAL A 140 3.07 -44.09 11.54
CA VAL A 140 4.38 -43.76 10.97
C VAL A 140 5.45 -44.65 11.56
N VAL A 141 6.18 -45.36 10.70
CA VAL A 141 7.31 -46.24 11.07
C VAL A 141 8.63 -45.52 10.74
N ARG A 142 9.47 -45.34 11.74
CA ARG A 142 10.81 -44.73 11.62
C ARG A 142 11.75 -45.27 12.67
N LEU A 143 13.05 -44.97 12.56
CA LEU A 143 14.02 -45.28 13.61
C LEU A 143 13.70 -44.51 14.90
N LYS A 144 14.10 -45.04 16.05
CA LYS A 144 14.07 -44.32 17.31
C LYS A 144 14.92 -43.05 17.23
N GLU A 145 14.62 -42.10 18.06
CA GLU A 145 15.34 -40.81 18.08
C GLU A 145 16.83 -41.04 18.43
N GLU A 146 17.13 -41.93 19.35
CA GLU A 146 18.45 -42.29 19.76
C GLU A 146 19.33 -42.87 18.61
N ASP A 147 18.71 -43.52 17.60
CA ASP A 147 19.39 -44.16 16.46
C ASP A 147 19.46 -43.25 15.22
N ARG A 148 19.13 -41.96 15.32
CA ARG A 148 19.10 -40.99 14.19
C ARG A 148 19.43 -39.55 14.56
N ASN A 149 20.00 -39.31 15.72
CA ASN A 149 20.27 -37.97 16.21
C ASN A 149 21.71 -37.48 15.97
N SER A 150 22.59 -38.38 15.52
CA SER A 150 24.00 -38.07 15.22
C SER A 150 24.37 -38.38 13.78
N ILE A 151 25.43 -37.75 13.27
CA ILE A 151 26.00 -38.05 11.95
C ILE A 151 26.46 -39.51 11.89
N THR A 152 27.06 -40.03 12.98
CA THR A 152 27.54 -41.38 13.11
C THR A 152 26.40 -42.40 12.95
N ASP A 153 25.23 -42.12 13.54
CA ASP A 153 24.08 -43.04 13.43
C ASP A 153 23.61 -43.15 11.98
N ILE A 154 23.67 -42.07 11.23
CA ILE A 154 23.28 -42.07 9.81
C ILE A 154 24.36 -42.79 8.97
N GLN A 155 25.63 -42.59 9.30
CA GLN A 155 26.74 -43.31 8.63
C GLN A 155 26.67 -44.81 8.83
N ASP A 156 26.22 -45.26 10.00
CA ASP A 156 26.11 -46.67 10.38
C ASP A 156 24.79 -47.33 9.92
N LEU A 157 23.91 -46.59 9.22
CA LEU A 157 22.71 -47.17 8.63
C LEU A 157 23.06 -48.32 7.69
N THR A 158 22.51 -49.49 7.96
CA THR A 158 22.73 -50.69 7.14
C THR A 158 21.66 -50.84 6.08
N ILE A 159 22.06 -50.86 4.81
CA ILE A 159 21.17 -50.99 3.64
C ILE A 159 21.22 -52.40 3.11
N PRO A 160 20.08 -53.11 2.94
CA PRO A 160 20.05 -54.43 2.34
C PRO A 160 20.32 -54.36 0.83
N THR A 161 21.20 -55.18 0.34
CA THR A 161 21.50 -55.35 -1.09
C THR A 161 20.55 -56.32 -1.75
N ALA A 162 20.51 -56.34 -3.07
CA ALA A 162 19.69 -57.31 -3.83
C ALA A 162 20.10 -58.77 -3.58
N THR A 163 21.34 -59.02 -3.14
CA THR A 163 21.88 -60.34 -2.78
C THR A 163 21.60 -60.76 -1.34
N GLY A 164 20.91 -59.94 -0.54
CA GLY A 164 20.61 -60.18 0.87
C GLY A 164 21.74 -59.78 1.84
N ALA A 165 22.91 -59.35 1.35
CA ALA A 165 23.97 -58.77 2.18
C ALA A 165 23.55 -57.40 2.72
N ARG A 166 24.13 -56.96 3.85
CA ARG A 166 23.92 -55.65 4.43
C ARG A 166 25.20 -54.87 4.36
N ILE A 167 25.16 -53.65 3.82
CA ILE A 167 26.28 -52.73 3.74
C ILE A 167 25.98 -51.48 4.52
N LYS A 168 27.00 -50.86 5.10
CA LYS A 168 26.85 -49.56 5.78
C LYS A 168 26.73 -48.42 4.76
N LEU A 169 25.95 -47.44 5.09
CA LEU A 169 25.82 -46.23 4.25
C LEU A 169 27.18 -45.54 4.04
N SER A 170 28.05 -45.54 5.05
CA SER A 170 29.42 -44.99 4.98
C SER A 170 30.32 -45.67 3.92
N GLU A 171 30.00 -46.87 3.47
CA GLU A 171 30.74 -47.55 2.41
C GLU A 171 30.44 -47.02 1.02
N ILE A 172 29.23 -46.49 0.82
CA ILE A 172 28.69 -46.08 -0.49
C ILE A 172 28.32 -44.58 -0.55
N ALA A 173 28.43 -43.83 0.56
CA ALA A 173 28.09 -42.42 0.60
C ALA A 173 29.00 -41.67 1.56
N THR A 174 29.24 -40.40 1.25
CA THR A 174 29.89 -39.42 2.12
C THR A 174 28.84 -38.53 2.73
N ILE A 175 28.91 -38.31 4.05
CA ILE A 175 28.00 -37.40 4.78
C ILE A 175 28.82 -36.23 5.31
N GLU A 176 28.41 -35.04 4.91
CA GLU A 176 29.05 -33.80 5.26
C GLU A 176 28.02 -32.87 5.88
N GLU A 177 28.43 -32.11 6.91
CA GLU A 177 27.63 -31.00 7.43
C GLU A 177 27.75 -29.84 6.47
N TYR A 178 26.61 -29.31 6.05
CA TYR A 178 26.51 -28.21 5.10
C TYR A 178 25.56 -27.14 5.63
N TRP A 179 26.01 -25.92 5.64
CA TRP A 179 25.19 -24.76 6.01
C TRP A 179 24.47 -24.26 4.76
N ALA A 180 23.17 -24.37 4.74
CA ALA A 180 22.36 -24.00 3.60
C ALA A 180 21.38 -22.88 3.95
N PRO A 181 21.18 -21.93 3.02
CA PRO A 181 20.10 -20.99 3.14
C PRO A 181 18.75 -21.69 3.02
N GLN A 182 17.86 -21.48 4.00
CA GLN A 182 16.55 -22.12 4.02
C GLN A 182 15.67 -21.70 2.84
N THR A 183 15.74 -20.40 2.49
CA THR A 183 14.93 -19.79 1.44
C THR A 183 15.78 -18.90 0.54
N ILE A 184 15.52 -18.95 -0.75
CA ILE A 184 16.16 -18.06 -1.73
C ILE A 184 15.06 -17.30 -2.45
N ASP A 185 14.86 -16.06 -2.03
CA ASP A 185 13.88 -15.18 -2.65
C ASP A 185 14.38 -14.63 -3.99
N ARG A 186 13.45 -14.56 -4.96
CA ARG A 186 13.73 -13.99 -6.29
C ARG A 186 12.58 -13.08 -6.71
N LYS A 187 12.94 -11.89 -7.21
CA LYS A 187 12.03 -10.95 -7.86
C LYS A 187 12.57 -10.65 -9.26
N SER A 188 11.75 -10.76 -10.28
CA SER A 188 12.18 -10.57 -11.68
C SER A 188 13.39 -11.43 -12.08
N ARG A 189 13.46 -12.68 -11.60
CA ARG A 189 14.56 -13.67 -11.81
C ARG A 189 15.88 -13.32 -11.13
N GLN A 190 15.99 -12.20 -10.44
CA GLN A 190 17.17 -11.84 -9.67
C GLN A 190 17.01 -12.26 -8.21
N ARG A 191 18.10 -12.70 -7.59
CA ARG A 191 18.13 -12.98 -6.16
C ARG A 191 18.13 -11.68 -5.38
N TYR A 192 17.41 -11.65 -4.28
CA TYR A 192 17.40 -10.48 -3.40
C TYR A 192 17.23 -10.88 -1.94
N VAL A 193 17.64 -9.96 -1.07
CA VAL A 193 17.42 -10.01 0.37
C VAL A 193 16.70 -8.72 0.76
N ARG A 194 15.77 -8.78 1.69
CA ARG A 194 15.06 -7.60 2.19
C ARG A 194 15.48 -7.27 3.60
N VAL A 195 15.75 -6.00 3.85
CA VAL A 195 15.75 -5.45 5.21
C VAL A 195 14.40 -4.78 5.42
N ILE A 196 13.58 -5.40 6.25
CA ILE A 196 12.20 -4.99 6.54
C ILE A 196 12.22 -4.09 7.75
N SER A 197 11.54 -2.96 7.69
CA SER A 197 11.37 -2.03 8.80
C SER A 197 9.92 -1.53 8.88
N MET A 198 9.45 -1.25 10.08
CA MET A 198 8.10 -0.74 10.34
C MET A 198 8.18 0.69 10.90
N PRO A 199 7.28 1.61 10.49
CA PRO A 199 7.24 2.95 11.04
C PRO A 199 6.71 2.93 12.49
N TYR A 200 7.29 3.79 13.33
CA TYR A 200 6.84 4.07 14.68
C TYR A 200 6.81 5.57 14.89
N GLU A 201 5.66 6.12 15.25
CA GLU A 201 5.42 7.57 15.43
C GLU A 201 5.82 8.44 14.22
N THR A 202 5.96 7.84 13.05
CA THR A 202 6.35 8.53 11.81
C THR A 202 5.53 7.97 10.65
N SER A 203 5.38 8.75 9.59
CA SER A 203 4.71 8.28 8.39
C SER A 203 5.60 7.32 7.58
N LEU A 204 4.98 6.47 6.74
CA LEU A 204 5.71 5.56 5.86
C LEU A 204 6.67 6.30 4.92
N GLY A 205 6.25 7.46 4.41
CA GLY A 205 7.06 8.30 3.53
C GLY A 205 8.27 8.93 4.22
N GLU A 206 8.10 9.42 5.47
CA GLU A 206 9.19 9.98 6.26
C GLU A 206 10.20 8.90 6.63
N LEU A 207 9.74 7.71 7.05
CA LEU A 207 10.61 6.57 7.31
C LEU A 207 11.41 6.19 6.07
N ALA A 208 10.75 6.09 4.90
CA ALA A 208 11.42 5.76 3.65
C ALA A 208 12.47 6.79 3.25
N ALA A 209 12.17 8.09 3.40
CA ALA A 209 13.11 9.18 3.12
C ALA A 209 14.33 9.15 4.09
N ALA A 210 14.09 8.90 5.37
CA ALA A 210 15.17 8.75 6.36
C ALA A 210 16.08 7.55 6.04
N ILE A 211 15.49 6.41 5.71
CA ILE A 211 16.21 5.20 5.30
C ILE A 211 17.03 5.46 4.03
N GLN A 212 16.41 6.08 3.01
CA GLN A 212 17.11 6.40 1.75
C GLN A 212 18.34 7.28 2.00
N THR A 213 18.20 8.31 2.86
CA THR A 213 19.32 9.20 3.20
C THR A 213 20.49 8.44 3.85
N GLN A 214 20.20 7.44 4.68
CA GLN A 214 21.23 6.63 5.31
C GLN A 214 21.87 5.64 4.32
N ILE A 215 21.07 5.00 3.47
CA ILE A 215 21.56 4.07 2.44
C ILE A 215 22.49 4.76 1.45
N ASP A 216 22.20 6.02 1.09
CA ASP A 216 23.03 6.78 0.14
C ASP A 216 24.40 7.15 0.70
N GLN A 217 24.60 7.05 2.02
CA GLN A 217 25.88 7.25 2.70
C GLN A 217 26.74 5.97 2.78
N ILE A 218 26.13 4.80 2.60
CA ILE A 218 26.82 3.52 2.63
C ILE A 218 27.50 3.26 1.28
N SER A 219 28.78 2.86 1.30
CA SER A 219 29.48 2.47 0.08
C SER A 219 28.90 1.17 -0.48
N ARG A 220 28.42 1.20 -1.72
CA ARG A 220 27.82 0.01 -2.38
C ARG A 220 28.91 -0.82 -3.03
N PRO A 221 29.00 -2.13 -2.72
CA PRO A 221 29.87 -3.04 -3.48
C PRO A 221 29.47 -3.13 -4.95
N SER A 222 30.44 -3.46 -5.80
CA SER A 222 30.18 -3.65 -7.23
C SER A 222 29.29 -4.88 -7.45
N GLY A 223 28.16 -4.69 -8.15
CA GLY A 223 27.22 -5.79 -8.43
C GLY A 223 26.02 -5.85 -7.47
N ILE A 224 25.95 -5.00 -6.44
CA ILE A 224 24.79 -4.85 -5.58
C ILE A 224 23.94 -3.67 -6.02
N SER A 225 22.63 -3.91 -6.19
CA SER A 225 21.66 -2.85 -6.42
C SER A 225 20.65 -2.82 -5.25
N VAL A 226 20.28 -1.60 -4.83
CA VAL A 226 19.41 -1.37 -3.68
C VAL A 226 18.22 -0.54 -4.10
N VAL A 227 17.02 -0.98 -3.72
CA VAL A 227 15.76 -0.31 -4.05
C VAL A 227 14.86 -0.29 -2.82
N LEU A 228 14.20 0.84 -2.56
CA LEU A 228 13.12 0.89 -1.58
C LEU A 228 11.86 0.26 -2.17
N ALA A 229 11.26 -0.64 -1.42
CA ALA A 229 10.12 -1.45 -1.81
C ALA A 229 9.14 -1.65 -0.63
N GLY A 230 8.36 -2.71 -0.70
CA GLY A 230 7.32 -3.02 0.30
C GLY A 230 6.10 -2.14 0.10
N ASP A 231 5.34 -1.92 1.16
CA ASP A 231 4.12 -1.10 1.11
C ASP A 231 4.38 0.35 0.67
N PHE A 232 5.61 0.83 0.85
CA PHE A 232 6.02 2.14 0.35
C PHE A 232 6.02 2.20 -1.19
N GLU A 233 6.55 1.18 -1.87
CA GLU A 233 6.51 1.09 -3.34
C GLU A 233 5.06 1.01 -3.84
N ASP A 234 4.24 0.19 -3.19
CA ASP A 234 2.83 0.02 -3.54
C ASP A 234 2.02 1.30 -3.28
N GLN A 235 2.32 2.00 -2.20
CA GLN A 235 1.73 3.31 -1.93
C GLN A 235 2.09 4.33 -3.04
N GLN A 236 3.36 4.40 -3.44
CA GLN A 236 3.78 5.32 -4.52
C GLN A 236 3.11 4.99 -5.85
N LYS A 237 3.01 3.71 -6.22
CA LYS A 237 2.31 3.27 -7.43
C LYS A 237 0.83 3.67 -7.35
N THR A 238 0.19 3.36 -6.23
CA THR A 238 -1.22 3.69 -6.01
C THR A 238 -1.48 5.19 -6.10
N PHE A 239 -0.63 6.04 -5.52
CA PHE A 239 -0.76 7.49 -5.66
C PHE A 239 -0.64 7.97 -7.11
N LYS A 240 0.28 7.40 -7.90
CA LYS A 240 0.40 7.72 -9.33
C LYS A 240 -0.87 7.31 -10.10
N ASP A 241 -1.41 6.13 -9.80
CA ASP A 241 -2.62 5.61 -10.43
C ASP A 241 -3.85 6.45 -10.03
N ILE A 242 -3.99 6.79 -8.75
CA ILE A 242 -5.06 7.67 -8.25
C ILE A 242 -4.96 9.06 -8.91
N PHE A 243 -3.76 9.61 -9.05
CA PHE A 243 -3.58 10.90 -9.72
C PHE A 243 -3.97 10.84 -11.20
N ALA A 244 -3.61 9.78 -11.92
CA ALA A 244 -4.02 9.56 -13.30
C ALA A 244 -5.55 9.40 -13.41
N LEU A 245 -6.16 8.64 -12.49
CA LEU A 245 -7.61 8.49 -12.39
C LEU A 245 -8.30 9.82 -12.07
N LEU A 246 -7.75 10.63 -11.18
CA LEU A 246 -8.28 11.95 -10.84
C LEU A 246 -8.34 12.85 -12.08
N LEU A 247 -7.25 12.90 -12.86
CA LEU A 247 -7.22 13.66 -14.11
C LEU A 247 -8.26 13.14 -15.11
N LEU A 248 -8.39 11.83 -15.24
CA LEU A 248 -9.38 11.20 -16.10
C LEU A 248 -10.81 11.56 -15.66
N ILE A 249 -11.09 11.50 -14.37
CA ILE A 249 -12.41 11.87 -13.82
C ILE A 249 -12.71 13.33 -14.10
N ILE A 250 -11.76 14.25 -13.87
CA ILE A 250 -11.93 15.68 -14.16
C ILE A 250 -12.22 15.88 -15.65
N LEU A 251 -11.51 15.19 -16.54
CA LEU A 251 -11.75 15.25 -17.98
C LEU A 251 -13.15 14.74 -18.36
N LEU A 252 -13.55 13.58 -17.85
CA LEU A 252 -14.87 13.00 -18.11
C LEU A 252 -15.99 13.91 -17.61
N VAL A 253 -15.86 14.43 -16.40
CA VAL A 253 -16.81 15.37 -15.81
C VAL A 253 -16.89 16.65 -16.66
N TYR A 254 -15.74 17.17 -17.14
CA TYR A 254 -15.72 18.30 -18.06
C TYR A 254 -16.49 18.03 -19.36
N ILE A 255 -16.23 16.87 -19.99
CA ILE A 255 -16.91 16.49 -21.25
C ILE A 255 -18.42 16.38 -21.05
N VAL A 256 -18.85 15.70 -19.98
CA VAL A 256 -20.30 15.55 -19.66
C VAL A 256 -20.94 16.90 -19.43
N MET A 257 -20.30 17.77 -18.63
CA MET A 257 -20.81 19.13 -18.39
C MET A 257 -20.80 19.99 -19.66
N ALA A 258 -19.77 19.88 -20.50
CA ALA A 258 -19.70 20.62 -21.76
C ALA A 258 -20.83 20.22 -22.71
N SER A 259 -21.18 18.94 -22.77
CA SER A 259 -22.33 18.44 -23.51
C SER A 259 -23.65 18.96 -22.92
N GLN A 260 -23.81 18.89 -21.59
CA GLN A 260 -25.04 19.27 -20.91
C GLN A 260 -25.32 20.80 -20.97
N PHE A 261 -24.28 21.62 -20.86
CA PHE A 261 -24.41 23.07 -20.91
C PHE A 261 -24.27 23.68 -22.29
N GLU A 262 -24.02 22.88 -23.32
CA GLU A 262 -23.76 23.32 -24.70
C GLU A 262 -22.72 24.47 -24.76
N SER A 263 -21.71 24.41 -23.89
CA SER A 263 -20.72 25.46 -23.70
C SER A 263 -19.44 24.93 -23.11
N LEU A 264 -18.29 25.34 -23.64
CA LEU A 264 -16.97 24.98 -23.09
C LEU A 264 -16.57 25.86 -21.88
N ASN A 265 -17.09 27.08 -21.77
CA ASN A 265 -16.67 28.02 -20.72
C ASN A 265 -17.36 27.74 -19.37
N LYS A 266 -18.63 27.33 -19.38
CA LYS A 266 -19.40 27.11 -18.14
C LYS A 266 -18.83 25.96 -17.30
N PRO A 267 -18.46 24.80 -17.86
CA PRO A 267 -17.79 23.73 -17.13
C PRO A 267 -16.45 24.16 -16.50
N ALA A 268 -15.66 24.95 -17.23
CA ALA A 268 -14.38 25.43 -16.72
C ALA A 268 -14.53 26.28 -15.44
N VAL A 269 -15.61 27.10 -15.36
CA VAL A 269 -15.94 27.88 -14.15
C VAL A 269 -16.25 26.95 -12.97
N ILE A 270 -17.01 25.87 -13.22
CA ILE A 270 -17.39 24.91 -12.16
C ILE A 270 -16.16 24.14 -11.68
N LEU A 271 -15.31 23.69 -12.58
CA LEU A 271 -14.10 22.95 -12.25
C LEU A 271 -13.09 23.79 -11.43
N LEU A 272 -13.16 25.11 -11.49
CA LEU A 272 -12.33 25.97 -10.65
C LEU A 272 -12.59 25.76 -9.15
N SER A 273 -13.72 25.17 -8.76
CA SER A 273 -14.01 24.83 -7.36
C SER A 273 -13.14 23.66 -6.84
N ILE A 274 -12.59 22.80 -7.70
CA ILE A 274 -11.78 21.64 -7.31
C ILE A 274 -10.49 22.06 -6.59
N PRO A 275 -9.62 22.95 -7.12
CA PRO A 275 -8.44 23.41 -6.41
C PRO A 275 -8.72 23.95 -5.00
N PHE A 276 -9.85 24.64 -4.82
CA PHE A 276 -10.26 25.14 -3.50
C PHE A 276 -10.72 24.00 -2.58
N GLY A 277 -11.36 22.97 -3.12
CA GLY A 277 -11.65 21.75 -2.37
C GLY A 277 -10.37 21.06 -1.88
N LEU A 278 -9.35 20.96 -2.76
CA LEU A 278 -8.05 20.42 -2.39
C LEU A 278 -7.32 21.25 -1.34
N SER A 279 -7.42 22.58 -1.37
CA SER A 279 -6.86 23.42 -0.31
C SER A 279 -7.51 23.14 1.05
N GLY A 280 -8.83 22.85 1.06
CA GLY A 280 -9.55 22.42 2.25
C GLY A 280 -9.08 21.06 2.79
N VAL A 281 -8.75 20.13 1.91
CA VAL A 281 -8.14 18.85 2.29
C VAL A 281 -6.80 19.05 2.98
N VAL A 282 -5.90 19.84 2.37
CA VAL A 282 -4.58 20.13 2.94
C VAL A 282 -4.70 20.79 4.31
N LEU A 283 -5.61 21.76 4.43
CA LEU A 283 -5.86 22.46 5.69
C LEU A 283 -6.35 21.48 6.79
N ALA A 284 -7.30 20.60 6.45
CA ALA A 284 -7.85 19.63 7.40
C ALA A 284 -6.82 18.60 7.86
N LEU A 285 -6.02 18.05 6.94
CA LEU A 285 -4.94 17.14 7.26
C LEU A 285 -3.88 17.80 8.14
N TRP A 286 -3.53 19.05 7.85
CA TRP A 286 -2.58 19.80 8.65
C TRP A 286 -3.09 20.09 10.07
N LEU A 287 -4.37 20.48 10.21
CA LEU A 287 -4.98 20.79 11.52
C LEU A 287 -5.15 19.54 12.40
N THR A 288 -5.41 18.39 11.79
CA THR A 288 -5.61 17.12 12.51
C THR A 288 -4.32 16.33 12.71
N GLY A 289 -3.21 16.72 12.05
CA GLY A 289 -1.97 15.96 12.07
C GLY A 289 -2.07 14.59 11.38
N THR A 290 -3.12 14.37 10.57
CA THR A 290 -3.36 13.11 9.89
C THR A 290 -2.56 13.05 8.59
N SER A 291 -1.82 11.95 8.36
CA SER A 291 -1.13 11.72 7.10
C SER A 291 -2.10 11.30 5.99
N LEU A 292 -1.80 11.70 4.76
CA LEU A 292 -2.56 11.25 3.59
C LEU A 292 -2.13 9.83 3.22
N ASP A 293 -3.00 8.87 3.48
CA ASP A 293 -2.85 7.47 3.08
C ASP A 293 -3.63 7.14 1.80
N MET A 294 -3.62 5.86 1.38
CA MET A 294 -4.34 5.41 0.19
C MET A 294 -5.86 5.63 0.29
N ILE A 295 -6.43 5.46 1.48
CA ILE A 295 -7.87 5.62 1.72
C ILE A 295 -8.25 7.11 1.76
N GLY A 296 -7.40 7.94 2.35
CA GLY A 296 -7.53 9.40 2.27
C GLY A 296 -7.46 9.91 0.84
N ALA A 297 -6.56 9.37 0.01
CA ALA A 297 -6.47 9.72 -1.41
C ALA A 297 -7.73 9.30 -2.20
N LEU A 298 -8.34 8.18 -1.88
CA LEU A 298 -9.65 7.79 -2.41
C LEU A 298 -10.73 8.82 -2.00
N GLY A 299 -10.65 9.37 -0.78
CA GLY A 299 -11.49 10.47 -0.32
C GLY A 299 -11.37 11.72 -1.19
N VAL A 300 -10.17 12.06 -1.67
CA VAL A 300 -9.95 13.16 -2.62
C VAL A 300 -10.70 12.92 -3.93
N VAL A 301 -10.65 11.71 -4.47
CA VAL A 301 -11.37 11.35 -5.69
C VAL A 301 -12.89 11.51 -5.50
N MET A 302 -13.41 11.01 -4.38
CA MET A 302 -14.83 11.13 -4.04
C MET A 302 -15.26 12.59 -3.85
N LEU A 303 -14.40 13.41 -3.25
CA LEU A 303 -14.63 14.83 -3.03
C LEU A 303 -14.87 15.61 -4.33
N VAL A 304 -14.11 15.31 -5.41
CA VAL A 304 -14.27 15.96 -6.71
C VAL A 304 -15.71 15.81 -7.23
N GLY A 305 -16.28 14.62 -7.15
CA GLY A 305 -17.68 14.40 -7.55
C GLY A 305 -18.69 15.20 -6.73
N ILE A 306 -18.48 15.30 -5.43
CA ILE A 306 -19.37 16.03 -4.50
C ILE A 306 -19.28 17.56 -4.74
N VAL A 307 -18.07 18.06 -4.91
CA VAL A 307 -17.82 19.52 -5.11
C VAL A 307 -18.41 20.00 -6.42
N VAL A 308 -18.17 19.27 -7.51
CA VAL A 308 -18.68 19.63 -8.84
C VAL A 308 -20.19 19.65 -8.89
N LYS A 309 -20.88 18.72 -8.20
CA LYS A 309 -22.34 18.69 -8.10
C LYS A 309 -22.91 20.01 -7.57
N ASN A 310 -22.31 20.60 -6.54
CA ASN A 310 -22.77 21.87 -5.97
C ASN A 310 -22.64 23.03 -6.97
N GLY A 311 -21.54 23.07 -7.72
CA GLY A 311 -21.31 24.06 -8.79
C GLY A 311 -22.29 23.93 -9.95
N ILE A 312 -22.59 22.68 -10.39
CA ILE A 312 -23.55 22.41 -11.45
C ILE A 312 -24.92 22.99 -11.10
N VAL A 313 -25.46 22.66 -9.92
CA VAL A 313 -26.79 23.12 -9.48
C VAL A 313 -26.90 24.65 -9.45
N LEU A 314 -25.83 25.33 -9.07
CA LEU A 314 -25.79 26.79 -9.00
C LEU A 314 -25.75 27.42 -10.39
N VAL A 315 -24.85 26.95 -11.27
CA VAL A 315 -24.69 27.49 -12.63
C VAL A 315 -25.92 27.20 -13.51
N ASP A 316 -26.50 26.01 -13.36
CA ASP A 316 -27.72 25.63 -14.06
C ASP A 316 -28.87 26.59 -13.71
N TYR A 317 -29.04 26.91 -12.44
CA TYR A 317 -30.07 27.84 -12.01
C TYR A 317 -29.81 29.29 -12.46
N ILE A 318 -28.55 29.74 -12.54
CA ILE A 318 -28.20 31.03 -13.14
C ILE A 318 -28.63 31.08 -14.62
N ASN A 319 -28.33 30.01 -15.37
CA ASN A 319 -28.77 29.92 -16.77
C ASN A 319 -30.30 29.98 -16.90
N LEU A 320 -31.02 29.22 -16.08
CA LEU A 320 -32.48 29.22 -16.04
C LEU A 320 -33.06 30.62 -15.78
N MET A 321 -32.49 31.38 -14.87
CA MET A 321 -32.93 32.77 -14.60
C MET A 321 -32.62 33.72 -15.77
N ARG A 322 -31.49 33.53 -16.43
CA ARG A 322 -31.14 34.26 -17.66
C ARG A 322 -32.09 33.96 -18.82
N ASP A 323 -32.49 32.70 -19.00
CA ASP A 323 -33.46 32.27 -20.03
C ASP A 323 -34.84 32.82 -19.76
N ARG A 324 -35.20 33.10 -18.49
CA ARG A 324 -36.42 33.81 -18.07
C ARG A 324 -36.35 35.34 -18.27
N GLY A 325 -35.25 35.86 -18.79
CA GLY A 325 -35.11 37.27 -19.15
C GLY A 325 -34.47 38.17 -18.07
N HIS A 326 -34.04 37.62 -16.93
CA HIS A 326 -33.37 38.42 -15.90
C HIS A 326 -31.98 38.91 -16.34
N ALA A 327 -31.60 40.12 -15.93
CA ALA A 327 -30.29 40.65 -16.17
C ALA A 327 -29.21 39.80 -15.47
N LEU A 328 -27.98 39.74 -16.01
CA LEU A 328 -26.90 38.86 -15.49
C LEU A 328 -26.69 38.99 -13.96
N ASN A 329 -26.61 40.20 -13.45
CA ASN A 329 -26.39 40.43 -12.01
C ASN A 329 -27.58 40.00 -11.17
N GLU A 330 -28.79 40.23 -11.66
CA GLU A 330 -30.04 39.83 -11.01
C GLU A 330 -30.19 38.32 -11.01
N ALA A 331 -29.91 37.65 -12.14
CA ALA A 331 -29.92 36.22 -12.25
C ALA A 331 -28.94 35.53 -11.28
N ILE A 332 -27.73 36.10 -11.12
CA ILE A 332 -26.74 35.64 -10.15
C ILE A 332 -27.26 35.79 -8.70
N ALA A 333 -27.80 36.95 -8.34
CA ALA A 333 -28.30 37.24 -7.00
C ALA A 333 -29.48 36.31 -6.64
N LEU A 334 -30.48 36.19 -7.55
CA LEU A 334 -31.62 35.30 -7.37
C LEU A 334 -31.21 33.83 -7.23
N SER A 335 -30.23 33.41 -8.01
CA SER A 335 -29.72 32.04 -7.97
C SER A 335 -29.00 31.76 -6.67
N GLY A 336 -28.16 32.70 -6.21
CA GLY A 336 -27.48 32.58 -4.93
C GLY A 336 -28.45 32.44 -3.76
N THR A 337 -29.47 33.32 -3.69
CA THR A 337 -30.45 33.27 -2.60
C THR A 337 -31.35 32.03 -2.65
N SER A 338 -31.78 31.59 -3.83
CA SER A 338 -32.66 30.43 -3.99
C SER A 338 -31.95 29.10 -3.75
N ARG A 339 -30.66 29.00 -4.13
CA ARG A 339 -29.90 27.75 -4.03
C ARG A 339 -29.04 27.63 -2.77
N LEU A 340 -28.89 28.70 -1.99
CA LEU A 340 -28.12 28.69 -0.76
C LEU A 340 -28.60 27.59 0.22
N ARG A 341 -29.90 27.55 0.52
CA ARG A 341 -30.48 26.58 1.45
C ARG A 341 -30.31 25.13 0.99
N PRO A 342 -30.69 24.74 -0.26
CA PRO A 342 -30.49 23.38 -0.76
C PRO A 342 -29.01 22.94 -0.74
N VAL A 343 -28.09 23.81 -1.18
CA VAL A 343 -26.65 23.48 -1.21
C VAL A 343 -26.08 23.31 0.21
N LEU A 344 -26.41 24.19 1.14
CA LEU A 344 -25.99 24.05 2.53
C LEU A 344 -26.60 22.81 3.18
N MET A 345 -27.89 22.50 2.90
CA MET A 345 -28.55 21.33 3.45
C MET A 345 -27.86 20.04 3.01
N THR A 346 -27.53 19.91 1.72
CA THR A 346 -26.82 18.73 1.21
C THR A 346 -25.38 18.65 1.75
N ALA A 347 -24.67 19.78 1.85
CA ALA A 347 -23.34 19.85 2.42
C ALA A 347 -23.34 19.43 3.90
N PHE A 348 -24.23 19.99 4.73
CA PHE A 348 -24.33 19.61 6.13
C PHE A 348 -24.75 18.16 6.33
N THR A 349 -25.65 17.62 5.53
CA THR A 349 -26.04 16.21 5.59
C THR A 349 -24.83 15.30 5.33
N THR A 350 -24.03 15.63 4.31
CA THR A 350 -22.82 14.86 4.01
C THR A 350 -21.77 15.02 5.11
N LEU A 351 -21.53 16.25 5.61
CA LEU A 351 -20.60 16.50 6.71
C LEU A 351 -20.97 15.73 7.97
N LEU A 352 -22.24 15.78 8.38
CA LEU A 352 -22.74 15.05 9.55
C LEU A 352 -22.69 13.53 9.33
N GLY A 353 -22.94 13.05 8.11
CA GLY A 353 -22.82 11.64 7.76
C GLY A 353 -21.38 11.11 7.84
N MET A 354 -20.38 11.96 7.53
CA MET A 354 -18.97 11.60 7.62
C MET A 354 -18.36 11.82 9.02
N LEU A 355 -19.02 12.58 9.87
CA LEU A 355 -18.52 12.93 11.21
C LEU A 355 -18.23 11.70 12.10
N PRO A 356 -19.09 10.66 12.14
CA PRO A 356 -18.78 9.45 12.91
C PRO A 356 -17.49 8.78 12.45
N MET A 357 -17.21 8.77 11.14
CA MET A 357 -15.99 8.19 10.58
C MET A 357 -14.74 9.01 10.94
N ALA A 358 -14.85 10.34 10.88
CA ALA A 358 -13.75 11.24 11.23
C ALA A 358 -13.45 11.30 12.73
N LEU A 359 -14.43 11.04 13.61
CA LEU A 359 -14.28 11.07 15.07
C LEU A 359 -14.13 9.67 15.68
N SER A 360 -14.27 8.63 14.89
CA SER A 360 -14.20 7.26 15.38
C SER A 360 -12.81 6.96 15.94
N GLY A 361 -12.76 6.52 17.18
CA GLY A 361 -11.54 6.09 17.89
C GLY A 361 -11.51 4.59 18.20
N GLY A 362 -12.42 3.78 17.62
CA GLY A 362 -12.48 2.33 17.81
C GLY A 362 -11.37 1.58 17.08
N GLU A 363 -11.15 0.32 17.49
CA GLU A 363 -10.23 -0.58 16.79
C GLU A 363 -10.70 -0.80 15.33
N GLY A 364 -9.80 -0.60 14.35
CA GLY A 364 -10.09 -0.67 12.92
C GLY A 364 -10.66 0.61 12.30
N SER A 365 -11.02 1.62 13.10
CA SER A 365 -11.47 2.92 12.57
C SER A 365 -10.32 3.75 12.00
N GLU A 366 -9.10 3.49 12.42
CA GLU A 366 -7.88 4.18 12.01
C GLU A 366 -7.70 4.16 10.49
N MET A 367 -8.16 3.09 9.84
CA MET A 367 -8.12 2.93 8.38
C MET A 367 -9.05 3.93 7.67
N TRP A 368 -10.23 4.23 8.23
CA TRP A 368 -11.24 5.08 7.58
C TRP A 368 -11.21 6.54 8.01
N HIS A 369 -10.52 6.83 9.12
CA HIS A 369 -10.40 8.16 9.68
C HIS A 369 -9.86 9.21 8.68
N PRO A 370 -8.77 8.94 7.89
CA PRO A 370 -8.26 9.91 6.92
C PRO A 370 -9.27 10.26 5.83
N LEU A 371 -10.08 9.29 5.38
CA LEU A 371 -11.15 9.53 4.40
C LEU A 371 -12.20 10.50 4.95
N GLY A 372 -12.63 10.32 6.20
CA GLY A 372 -13.59 11.22 6.85
C GLY A 372 -13.06 12.66 6.93
N ILE A 373 -11.82 12.82 7.37
CA ILE A 373 -11.17 14.16 7.48
C ILE A 373 -11.02 14.83 6.12
N VAL A 374 -10.55 14.10 5.10
CA VAL A 374 -10.38 14.61 3.74
C VAL A 374 -11.70 15.12 3.17
N VAL A 375 -12.77 14.33 3.28
CA VAL A 375 -14.07 14.69 2.74
C VAL A 375 -14.68 15.86 3.52
N ILE A 376 -14.62 15.87 4.85
CA ILE A 376 -15.13 16.96 5.67
C ILE A 376 -14.39 18.26 5.37
N GLY A 377 -13.06 18.25 5.41
CA GLY A 377 -12.24 19.44 5.18
C GLY A 377 -12.42 20.01 3.78
N GLY A 378 -12.35 19.15 2.78
CA GLY A 378 -12.52 19.55 1.39
C GLY A 378 -13.93 20.05 1.09
N LEU A 379 -14.97 19.37 1.59
CA LEU A 379 -16.36 19.78 1.38
C LEU A 379 -16.69 21.10 2.09
N LEU A 380 -16.20 21.31 3.30
CA LEU A 380 -16.44 22.53 4.07
C LEU A 380 -15.88 23.74 3.32
N VAL A 381 -14.60 23.73 2.96
CA VAL A 381 -13.96 24.84 2.25
C VAL A 381 -14.57 25.02 0.85
N SER A 382 -14.73 23.91 0.10
CA SER A 382 -15.28 23.99 -1.25
C SER A 382 -16.72 24.53 -1.29
N THR A 383 -17.56 24.21 -0.31
CA THR A 383 -18.94 24.68 -0.28
C THR A 383 -18.99 26.21 -0.12
N PHE A 384 -18.21 26.77 0.82
CA PHE A 384 -18.14 28.24 0.98
C PHE A 384 -17.58 28.90 -0.27
N VAL A 385 -16.49 28.37 -0.81
CA VAL A 385 -15.83 28.94 -1.99
C VAL A 385 -16.73 28.82 -3.23
N THR A 386 -17.40 27.70 -3.43
CA THR A 386 -18.30 27.51 -4.58
C THR A 386 -19.45 28.52 -4.56
N LEU A 387 -20.02 28.80 -3.40
CA LEU A 387 -21.12 29.77 -3.27
C LEU A 387 -20.71 31.22 -3.58
N ILE A 388 -19.42 31.57 -3.43
CA ILE A 388 -18.90 32.93 -3.65
C ILE A 388 -18.16 33.01 -4.98
N VAL A 389 -17.17 32.13 -5.20
CA VAL A 389 -16.24 32.25 -6.33
C VAL A 389 -16.90 31.86 -7.65
N VAL A 390 -17.69 30.79 -7.68
CA VAL A 390 -18.35 30.33 -8.92
C VAL A 390 -19.26 31.39 -9.51
N PRO A 391 -20.18 32.04 -8.77
CA PRO A 391 -20.99 33.13 -9.31
C PRO A 391 -20.17 34.33 -9.79
N VAL A 392 -19.13 34.72 -9.06
CA VAL A 392 -18.25 35.82 -9.43
C VAL A 392 -17.53 35.54 -10.75
N VAL A 393 -16.89 34.39 -10.86
CA VAL A 393 -16.16 33.99 -12.07
C VAL A 393 -17.11 33.79 -13.24
N TYR A 394 -18.29 33.19 -13.01
CA TYR A 394 -19.33 33.10 -14.02
C TYR A 394 -19.73 34.45 -14.56
N GLY A 395 -19.95 35.43 -13.66
CA GLY A 395 -20.28 36.80 -14.04
C GLY A 395 -19.19 37.50 -14.86
N LEU A 396 -17.93 37.34 -14.51
CA LEU A 396 -16.79 37.90 -15.24
C LEU A 396 -16.67 37.31 -16.67
N ILE A 397 -16.77 35.99 -16.81
CA ILE A 397 -16.67 35.31 -18.12
C ILE A 397 -17.88 35.66 -18.99
N SER A 398 -19.09 35.70 -18.44
CA SER A 398 -20.32 36.04 -19.17
C SER A 398 -20.31 37.48 -19.66
N ARG A 399 -19.82 38.42 -18.84
CA ARG A 399 -19.67 39.84 -19.26
C ARG A 399 -18.66 39.98 -20.41
N SER A 400 -17.55 39.29 -20.35
CA SER A 400 -16.55 39.30 -21.41
C SER A 400 -17.10 38.74 -22.71
N GLY A 401 -17.89 37.66 -22.65
CA GLY A 401 -18.55 37.04 -23.81
C GLY A 401 -19.64 37.97 -24.44
N GLU A 402 -20.44 38.68 -23.64
CA GLU A 402 -21.42 39.66 -24.12
C GLU A 402 -20.76 40.87 -24.77
N ARG A 403 -19.66 41.37 -24.19
CA ARG A 403 -18.89 42.48 -24.75
C ARG A 403 -18.32 42.09 -26.12
N ASN A 404 -17.73 40.93 -26.23
CA ASN A 404 -17.18 40.42 -27.52
C ASN A 404 -18.28 40.23 -28.58
N LYS A 405 -19.47 39.70 -28.19
CA LYS A 405 -20.60 39.58 -29.10
C LYS A 405 -21.12 40.93 -29.60
N LYS A 406 -21.22 41.90 -28.70
CA LYS A 406 -21.62 43.27 -29.09
C LYS A 406 -20.60 43.94 -30.03
N GLU A 407 -19.32 43.72 -29.76
CA GLU A 407 -18.24 44.26 -30.60
C GLU A 407 -18.20 43.58 -31.98
N LYS A 408 -18.41 42.28 -32.04
CA LYS A 408 -18.51 41.52 -33.29
C LYS A 408 -19.73 41.98 -34.13
N ARG A 409 -20.91 42.11 -33.52
CA ARG A 409 -22.11 42.64 -34.18
C ARG A 409 -21.93 44.08 -34.66
N ARG A 410 -21.21 44.90 -33.89
CA ARG A 410 -20.90 46.28 -34.29
C ARG A 410 -19.98 46.31 -35.47
N LYS A 411 -18.98 45.43 -35.52
CA LYS A 411 -18.06 45.29 -36.68
C LYS A 411 -18.81 44.77 -37.90
N GLU A 412 -19.66 43.79 -37.75
CA GLU A 412 -20.49 43.27 -38.86
C GLU A 412 -21.49 44.32 -39.38
N PHE A 413 -22.12 45.08 -38.49
CA PHE A 413 -23.00 46.19 -38.88
C PHE A 413 -22.27 47.32 -39.58
N ILE A 414 -21.04 47.68 -39.16
CA ILE A 414 -20.17 48.66 -39.81
C ILE A 414 -19.77 48.11 -41.19
N PHE A 415 -19.38 46.84 -41.28
CA PHE A 415 -18.99 46.22 -42.56
C PHE A 415 -20.12 46.18 -43.59
N MET A 416 -21.35 45.82 -43.16
CA MET A 416 -22.53 45.87 -44.00
C MET A 416 -22.88 47.26 -44.52
N ASN A 417 -22.76 48.28 -43.67
CA ASN A 417 -23.02 49.67 -44.10
C ASN A 417 -21.93 50.28 -44.96
N LEU A 418 -20.70 49.75 -44.94
CA LEU A 418 -19.60 50.21 -45.75
C LEU A 418 -19.54 49.55 -47.15
N ASN A 419 -20.20 48.37 -47.32
CA ASN A 419 -20.25 47.63 -48.59
C ASN A 419 -21.69 47.19 -48.96
N PRO A 420 -22.60 48.09 -49.32
CA PRO A 420 -23.97 47.77 -49.68
C PRO A 420 -24.15 46.90 -50.91
N ASP A 421 -23.13 46.92 -51.83
CA ASP A 421 -23.24 46.24 -53.13
C ASP A 421 -22.94 44.74 -53.12
N GLN A 422 -22.64 44.13 -52.00
CA GLN A 422 -22.35 42.69 -51.91
C GLN A 422 -23.59 41.82 -51.51
N GLU A 423 -24.73 42.40 -51.20
CA GLU A 423 -25.95 41.67 -50.84
C GLU A 423 -26.73 41.22 -52.08
N GLU A 424 -26.57 41.82 -53.28
CA GLU A 424 -27.22 41.36 -54.52
C GLU A 424 -26.49 40.19 -55.21
N ALA A 425 -25.35 39.70 -54.63
CA ALA A 425 -24.56 38.60 -55.22
C ALA A 425 -24.63 37.28 -54.44
N ARG A 426 -25.55 37.14 -53.49
CA ARG A 426 -25.86 35.90 -52.76
C ARG A 426 -27.33 35.56 -52.85
#